data_70c7e2798694d663a518e133fa7c0550
#
_entry.id   70c7e2798694d663a518e133fa7c0550
#
_cell.length_a   1.000
_cell.length_b   1.000
_cell.length_c   1.000
_cell.angle_alpha   90.00
_cell.angle_beta   90.00
_cell.angle_gamma   90.00
#
_symmetry.space_group_name_H-M   'P 1'
#
loop_
_entity.id
_entity.type
_entity.pdbx_description
1 polymer ?
#
loop_
_entity_poly.entity_id
_entity_poly.type
_entity_poly.pdbx_seq_one_letter_code
_entity_poly.pdbx_strand_id
1 'polypeptide(L)'
;MSFLYFILGLCPILWLIFALTVLGWPTYKAAFGSLIISVLLSVAIWQQSFLNTMTAACEGFLMALWPIIVVIVAAVFTYNLSLRTRGMEIIKQMITSVSSDKRILVLLVAWCFGGFMEGMAGFGTAIAIPASMLVALGFDPLFSCLVCLIANGVPTSFGSIGIPTVTLANLVGLENAQLAFTQTLQLAPFVLICPFLIVMVTGKGFKALKGVTALTLVSGLSFLIPQMIVAKFVGSELCVVVGSVCSLLCTILLGSRLKPNPEYEMKLETNEKITVKKALTAWSPFIFIFIFLLSTSKLVAPIHTYLSQFASTAIIYTGDNPSTMTFTWINTPGVWIFLSAILGGLIQKATFRDFKVVFIATIKQMSQTIITMLCVLGCAKIMGYAGMIASIASFAIAITGSFYPFFAPWIGCLGTFVTGSGTSSGVLFGAVQESAAQSLNANPYWIVALNSLGVAAGKMLSPQSIAIALSSVDGQGQDSKLLSMILPYGVGFIIAMSFVAYFGQMVF
;
A
#
# COMPACT_ATOMS: atom_id res chain seq x y z
N MET A 1 8.75 -25.15 -22.56
CA MET A 1 7.29 -25.21 -22.25
C MET A 1 6.51 -24.65 -23.41
N SER A 2 5.36 -25.21 -23.75
CA SER A 2 4.60 -24.76 -24.91
C SER A 2 3.89 -23.43 -24.60
N PHE A 3 3.69 -22.59 -25.61
CA PHE A 3 2.86 -21.37 -25.55
C PHE A 3 1.47 -21.64 -24.94
N LEU A 4 0.94 -22.85 -25.13
CA LEU A 4 -0.34 -23.26 -24.58
C LEU A 4 -0.35 -23.24 -23.04
N TYR A 5 0.68 -23.79 -22.38
CA TYR A 5 0.77 -23.77 -20.90
C TYR A 5 0.93 -22.36 -20.33
N PHE A 6 1.59 -21.47 -21.06
CA PHE A 6 1.65 -20.07 -20.71
C PHE A 6 0.26 -19.42 -20.72
N ILE A 7 -0.52 -19.57 -21.81
CA ILE A 7 -1.87 -19.01 -21.91
C ILE A 7 -2.79 -19.60 -20.85
N LEU A 8 -2.78 -20.93 -20.67
CA LEU A 8 -3.61 -21.60 -19.67
C LEU A 8 -3.21 -21.16 -18.24
N GLY A 9 -1.93 -21.03 -17.95
CA GLY A 9 -1.46 -20.54 -16.66
C GLY A 9 -1.91 -19.09 -16.37
N LEU A 10 -2.01 -18.25 -17.41
CA LEU A 10 -2.53 -16.89 -17.28
C LEU A 10 -4.05 -16.80 -17.12
N CYS A 11 -4.82 -17.83 -17.47
CA CYS A 11 -6.29 -17.77 -17.47
C CYS A 11 -6.90 -17.26 -16.15
N PRO A 12 -6.47 -17.66 -14.93
CA PRO A 12 -7.03 -17.15 -13.70
C PRO A 12 -6.82 -15.62 -13.55
N ILE A 13 -5.65 -15.11 -14.00
CA ILE A 13 -5.29 -13.69 -13.96
C ILE A 13 -6.07 -12.94 -15.05
N LEU A 14 -6.12 -13.46 -16.27
CA LEU A 14 -6.87 -12.87 -17.39
C LEU A 14 -8.37 -12.81 -17.09
N TRP A 15 -8.92 -13.84 -16.42
CA TRP A 15 -10.29 -13.81 -15.93
C TRP A 15 -10.52 -12.67 -14.95
N LEU A 16 -9.62 -12.49 -13.98
CA LEU A 16 -9.74 -11.43 -12.99
C LEU A 16 -9.74 -10.05 -13.68
N ILE A 17 -8.82 -9.83 -14.64
CA ILE A 17 -8.77 -8.61 -15.46
C ILE A 17 -10.08 -8.42 -16.23
N PHE A 18 -10.53 -9.43 -16.94
CA PHE A 18 -11.75 -9.40 -17.75
C PHE A 18 -13.00 -9.14 -16.89
N ALA A 19 -13.15 -9.83 -15.77
CA ALA A 19 -14.30 -9.68 -14.88
C ALA A 19 -14.37 -8.26 -14.26
N LEU A 20 -13.23 -7.66 -13.93
CA LEU A 20 -13.16 -6.31 -13.37
C LEU A 20 -13.37 -5.23 -14.43
N THR A 21 -12.74 -5.36 -15.62
CA THR A 21 -12.70 -4.29 -16.62
C THR A 21 -13.86 -4.35 -17.59
N VAL A 22 -14.26 -5.55 -18.03
CA VAL A 22 -15.30 -5.74 -19.07
C VAL A 22 -16.65 -6.01 -18.43
N LEU A 23 -16.73 -6.94 -17.44
CA LEU A 23 -17.99 -7.29 -16.78
C LEU A 23 -18.37 -6.30 -15.66
N GLY A 24 -17.43 -5.46 -15.20
CA GLY A 24 -17.67 -4.52 -14.11
C GLY A 24 -18.00 -5.19 -12.76
N TRP A 25 -17.53 -6.44 -12.56
CA TRP A 25 -17.81 -7.16 -11.32
C TRP A 25 -17.02 -6.59 -10.14
N PRO A 26 -17.60 -6.63 -8.94
CA PRO A 26 -16.83 -6.28 -7.74
C PRO A 26 -15.70 -7.27 -7.51
N THR A 27 -14.57 -6.78 -6.96
CA THR A 27 -13.29 -7.51 -6.84
C THR A 27 -13.45 -8.88 -6.17
N TYR A 28 -14.28 -9.00 -5.14
CA TYR A 28 -14.48 -10.28 -4.44
C TYR A 28 -15.14 -11.35 -5.32
N LYS A 29 -16.06 -10.98 -6.23
CA LYS A 29 -16.68 -11.92 -7.18
C LYS A 29 -15.69 -12.33 -8.27
N ALA A 30 -14.93 -11.38 -8.80
CA ALA A 30 -13.90 -11.64 -9.80
C ALA A 30 -12.81 -12.57 -9.24
N ALA A 31 -12.36 -12.32 -8.00
CA ALA A 31 -11.38 -13.16 -7.30
C ALA A 31 -11.89 -14.58 -7.02
N PHE A 32 -13.17 -14.73 -6.67
CA PHE A 32 -13.79 -16.04 -6.50
C PHE A 32 -13.82 -16.82 -7.81
N GLY A 33 -14.17 -16.19 -8.93
CA GLY A 33 -14.08 -16.80 -10.25
C GLY A 33 -12.66 -17.23 -10.64
N SER A 34 -11.66 -16.39 -10.34
CA SER A 34 -10.24 -16.71 -10.55
C SER A 34 -9.80 -17.94 -9.74
N LEU A 35 -10.25 -18.05 -8.47
CA LEU A 35 -10.01 -19.23 -7.63
C LEU A 35 -10.61 -20.50 -8.25
N ILE A 36 -11.87 -20.46 -8.71
CA ILE A 36 -12.52 -21.60 -9.36
C ILE A 36 -11.73 -22.03 -10.61
N ILE A 37 -11.34 -21.08 -11.45
CA ILE A 37 -10.58 -21.38 -12.68
C ILE A 37 -9.24 -22.02 -12.33
N SER A 38 -8.53 -21.51 -11.29
CA SER A 38 -7.27 -22.11 -10.86
C SER A 38 -7.43 -23.54 -10.36
N VAL A 39 -8.52 -23.83 -9.62
CA VAL A 39 -8.85 -25.22 -9.20
C VAL A 39 -9.08 -26.13 -10.41
N LEU A 40 -9.93 -25.69 -11.34
CA LEU A 40 -10.25 -26.49 -12.53
C LEU A 40 -9.01 -26.77 -13.39
N LEU A 41 -8.19 -25.77 -13.63
CA LEU A 41 -6.97 -25.91 -14.42
C LEU A 41 -5.93 -26.78 -13.71
N SER A 42 -5.75 -26.60 -12.39
CA SER A 42 -4.82 -27.41 -11.58
C SER A 42 -5.12 -28.90 -11.73
N VAL A 43 -6.40 -29.29 -11.62
CA VAL A 43 -6.82 -30.69 -11.73
C VAL A 43 -6.83 -31.20 -13.18
N ALA A 44 -7.42 -30.43 -14.12
CA ALA A 44 -7.65 -30.89 -15.47
C ALA A 44 -6.41 -30.87 -16.38
N ILE A 45 -5.55 -29.85 -16.23
CA ILE A 45 -4.41 -29.60 -17.12
C ILE A 45 -3.08 -29.98 -16.47
N TRP A 46 -2.87 -29.53 -15.20
CA TRP A 46 -1.63 -29.82 -14.45
C TRP A 46 -1.68 -31.13 -13.68
N GLN A 47 -2.80 -31.86 -13.77
CA GLN A 47 -3.00 -33.22 -13.22
C GLN A 47 -2.73 -33.34 -11.73
N GLN A 48 -2.89 -32.25 -11.00
CA GLN A 48 -2.82 -32.27 -9.53
C GLN A 48 -4.03 -33.03 -8.98
N SER A 49 -3.82 -33.78 -7.88
CA SER A 49 -4.95 -34.38 -7.20
C SER A 49 -5.90 -33.31 -6.65
N PHE A 50 -7.20 -33.61 -6.63
CA PHE A 50 -8.18 -32.68 -6.05
C PHE A 50 -7.85 -32.36 -4.59
N LEU A 51 -7.40 -33.34 -3.81
CA LEU A 51 -7.00 -33.15 -2.42
C LEU A 51 -5.82 -32.15 -2.30
N ASN A 52 -4.76 -32.32 -3.10
CA ASN A 52 -3.61 -31.42 -3.10
C ASN A 52 -4.03 -30.00 -3.51
N THR A 53 -4.91 -29.85 -4.50
CA THR A 53 -5.44 -28.54 -4.91
C THR A 53 -6.23 -27.88 -3.79
N MET A 54 -7.07 -28.63 -3.06
CA MET A 54 -7.84 -28.06 -1.94
C MET A 54 -6.96 -27.70 -0.74
N THR A 55 -5.95 -28.51 -0.41
CA THR A 55 -5.02 -28.19 0.67
C THR A 55 -4.11 -27.00 0.32
N ALA A 56 -3.75 -26.82 -0.95
CA ALA A 56 -3.10 -25.61 -1.43
C ALA A 56 -3.99 -24.36 -1.23
N ALA A 57 -5.29 -24.46 -1.60
CA ALA A 57 -6.25 -23.37 -1.34
C ALA A 57 -6.38 -23.07 0.15
N CYS A 58 -6.50 -24.10 1.00
CA CYS A 58 -6.57 -23.94 2.45
C CYS A 58 -5.32 -23.25 3.04
N GLU A 59 -4.13 -23.59 2.55
CA GLU A 59 -2.89 -22.89 2.95
C GLU A 59 -2.97 -21.39 2.62
N GLY A 60 -3.43 -21.03 1.42
CA GLY A 60 -3.66 -19.65 1.02
C GLY A 60 -4.70 -18.93 1.89
N PHE A 61 -5.81 -19.62 2.24
CA PHE A 61 -6.85 -19.05 3.13
C PHE A 61 -6.32 -18.80 4.54
N LEU A 62 -5.54 -19.71 5.10
CA LEU A 62 -4.95 -19.55 6.42
C LEU A 62 -3.91 -18.42 6.43
N MET A 63 -3.10 -18.31 5.38
CA MET A 63 -2.17 -17.18 5.19
C MET A 63 -2.92 -15.84 5.09
N ALA A 64 -4.08 -15.80 4.45
CA ALA A 64 -4.92 -14.61 4.42
C ALA A 64 -5.47 -14.27 5.79
N LEU A 65 -6.02 -15.25 6.52
CA LEU A 65 -6.64 -15.05 7.83
C LEU A 65 -5.63 -14.54 8.85
N TRP A 66 -4.44 -15.15 8.89
CA TRP A 66 -3.39 -14.81 9.84
C TRP A 66 -2.02 -14.70 9.17
N PRO A 67 -1.33 -13.54 9.23
CA PRO A 67 -1.66 -12.32 10.01
C PRO A 67 -2.46 -11.26 9.22
N ILE A 68 -2.65 -11.43 7.88
CA ILE A 68 -2.99 -10.34 6.94
C ILE A 68 -4.33 -9.68 7.29
N ILE A 69 -5.42 -10.46 7.37
CA ILE A 69 -6.77 -9.93 7.65
C ILE A 69 -6.82 -9.29 9.03
N VAL A 70 -6.13 -9.86 10.03
CA VAL A 70 -6.08 -9.30 11.38
C VAL A 70 -5.46 -7.90 11.38
N VAL A 71 -4.36 -7.70 10.66
CA VAL A 71 -3.70 -6.38 10.55
C VAL A 71 -4.60 -5.39 9.82
N ILE A 72 -5.20 -5.80 8.70
CA ILE A 72 -6.15 -4.96 7.93
C ILE A 72 -7.31 -4.49 8.82
N VAL A 73 -7.97 -5.41 9.50
CA VAL A 73 -9.11 -5.10 10.37
C VAL A 73 -8.68 -4.20 11.52
N ALA A 74 -7.54 -4.48 12.16
CA ALA A 74 -7.02 -3.68 13.25
C ALA A 74 -6.69 -2.24 12.82
N ALA A 75 -6.05 -2.05 11.66
CA ALA A 75 -5.72 -0.73 11.13
C ALA A 75 -6.96 0.11 10.82
N VAL A 76 -7.93 -0.48 10.10
CA VAL A 76 -9.19 0.20 9.76
C VAL A 76 -10.05 0.46 11.00
N PHE A 77 -10.06 -0.46 11.97
CA PHE A 77 -10.73 -0.28 13.25
C PHE A 77 -10.14 0.92 14.02
N THR A 78 -8.82 1.04 14.10
CA THR A 78 -8.15 2.17 14.76
C THR A 78 -8.54 3.50 14.11
N TYR A 79 -8.54 3.55 12.80
CA TYR A 79 -8.95 4.73 12.04
C TYR A 79 -10.42 5.08 12.29
N ASN A 80 -11.34 4.12 12.15
CA ASN A 80 -12.77 4.33 12.37
C ASN A 80 -13.09 4.76 13.81
N LEU A 81 -12.36 4.21 14.80
CA LEU A 81 -12.49 4.62 16.18
C LEU A 81 -12.03 6.08 16.37
N SER A 82 -10.92 6.47 15.75
CA SER A 82 -10.41 7.85 15.79
C SER A 82 -11.35 8.85 15.11
N LEU A 83 -12.10 8.42 14.07
CA LEU A 83 -13.21 9.20 13.51
C LEU A 83 -14.37 9.35 14.51
N ARG A 84 -14.79 8.25 15.13
CA ARG A 84 -15.90 8.22 16.08
C ARG A 84 -15.65 9.09 17.30
N THR A 85 -14.42 9.14 17.80
CA THR A 85 -13.99 9.97 18.93
C THR A 85 -13.64 11.42 18.55
N ARG A 86 -13.78 11.80 17.27
CA ARG A 86 -13.38 13.10 16.71
C ARG A 86 -11.88 13.40 16.80
N GLY A 87 -11.05 12.43 17.15
CA GLY A 87 -9.58 12.60 17.14
C GLY A 87 -9.07 13.00 15.77
N MET A 88 -9.61 12.40 14.70
CA MET A 88 -9.23 12.71 13.33
C MET A 88 -9.58 14.15 12.90
N GLU A 89 -10.67 14.73 13.41
CA GLU A 89 -11.04 16.13 13.14
C GLU A 89 -10.00 17.09 13.73
N ILE A 90 -9.52 16.81 14.95
CA ILE A 90 -8.46 17.61 15.60
C ILE A 90 -7.16 17.52 14.80
N ILE A 91 -6.78 16.31 14.34
CA ILE A 91 -5.59 16.11 13.50
C ILE A 91 -5.69 16.94 12.22
N LYS A 92 -6.84 16.89 11.53
CA LYS A 92 -7.09 17.67 10.31
C LYS A 92 -6.93 19.19 10.58
N GLN A 93 -7.56 19.71 11.63
CA GLN A 93 -7.46 21.12 12.00
C GLN A 93 -6.02 21.55 12.29
N MET A 94 -5.23 20.70 12.97
CA MET A 94 -3.80 20.98 13.22
C MET A 94 -3.01 21.17 11.93
N ILE A 95 -3.24 20.31 10.95
CA ILE A 95 -2.49 20.34 9.68
C ILE A 95 -2.87 21.56 8.84
N THR A 96 -4.15 21.90 8.78
CA THR A 96 -4.66 22.99 7.94
C THR A 96 -4.39 24.39 8.51
N SER A 97 -4.04 24.50 9.80
CA SER A 97 -3.73 25.78 10.44
C SER A 97 -2.26 26.25 10.28
N VAL A 98 -1.41 25.49 9.58
CA VAL A 98 0.05 25.73 9.52
C VAL A 98 0.43 26.92 8.62
N SER A 99 -0.23 27.07 7.47
CA SER A 99 0.14 28.09 6.46
C SER A 99 -1.06 28.48 5.61
N SER A 100 -1.08 29.72 5.11
CA SER A 100 -2.04 30.19 4.09
C SER A 100 -1.52 30.00 2.64
N ASP A 101 -0.27 29.58 2.44
CA ASP A 101 0.26 29.29 1.10
C ASP A 101 -0.28 27.94 0.60
N LYS A 102 -1.07 27.97 -0.50
CA LYS A 102 -1.70 26.77 -1.08
C LYS A 102 -0.71 25.66 -1.46
N ARG A 103 0.54 25.99 -1.81
CA ARG A 103 1.58 25.00 -2.13
C ARG A 103 2.01 24.22 -0.90
N ILE A 104 2.16 24.91 0.23
CA ILE A 104 2.50 24.30 1.53
C ILE A 104 1.33 23.47 2.04
N LEU A 105 0.09 23.96 1.91
CA LEU A 105 -1.11 23.23 2.32
C LEU A 105 -1.27 21.93 1.53
N VAL A 106 -1.13 21.98 0.20
CA VAL A 106 -1.24 20.75 -0.63
C VAL A 106 -0.13 19.75 -0.29
N LEU A 107 1.10 20.24 -0.03
CA LEU A 107 2.21 19.38 0.39
C LEU A 107 1.92 18.72 1.75
N LEU A 108 1.42 19.48 2.73
CA LEU A 108 1.05 18.94 4.05
C LEU A 108 -0.11 17.94 3.97
N VAL A 109 -1.16 18.26 3.22
CA VAL A 109 -2.39 17.45 3.17
C VAL A 109 -2.25 16.26 2.24
N ALA A 110 -1.83 16.45 0.99
CA ALA A 110 -1.76 15.37 0.02
C ALA A 110 -0.55 14.46 0.23
N TRP A 111 0.66 15.04 0.45
CA TRP A 111 1.89 14.26 0.57
C TRP A 111 2.11 13.73 1.98
N CYS A 112 2.29 14.63 2.97
CA CYS A 112 2.66 14.21 4.32
C CYS A 112 1.51 13.46 5.02
N PHE A 113 0.34 14.07 5.11
CA PHE A 113 -0.82 13.46 5.76
C PHE A 113 -1.42 12.33 4.92
N GLY A 114 -1.47 12.47 3.59
CA GLY A 114 -1.86 11.38 2.69
C GLY A 114 -0.96 10.16 2.84
N GLY A 115 0.36 10.34 2.91
CA GLY A 115 1.32 9.28 3.19
C GLY A 115 1.10 8.62 4.55
N PHE A 116 0.86 9.43 5.60
CA PHE A 116 0.49 8.93 6.92
C PHE A 116 -0.79 8.08 6.88
N MET A 117 -1.83 8.56 6.20
CA MET A 117 -3.09 7.84 6.03
C MET A 117 -2.93 6.54 5.26
N GLU A 118 -2.07 6.52 4.22
CA GLU A 118 -1.76 5.28 3.49
C GLU A 118 -1.03 4.29 4.38
N GLY A 119 -0.01 4.76 5.11
CA GLY A 119 0.72 3.91 6.06
C GLY A 119 -0.16 3.34 7.16
N MET A 120 -1.16 4.07 7.64
CA MET A 120 -2.01 3.65 8.75
C MET A 120 -3.22 2.82 8.32
N ALA A 121 -3.97 3.29 7.32
CA ALA A 121 -5.26 2.70 6.98
C ALA A 121 -5.32 2.14 5.54
N GLY A 122 -4.65 2.77 4.58
CA GLY A 122 -4.70 2.38 3.17
C GLY A 122 -6.13 2.36 2.60
N PHE A 123 -6.44 1.39 1.74
CA PHE A 123 -7.78 1.09 1.18
C PHE A 123 -8.55 2.30 0.63
N GLY A 124 -7.83 3.29 0.09
CA GLY A 124 -8.42 4.49 -0.51
C GLY A 124 -8.69 5.64 0.46
N THR A 125 -8.59 5.44 1.78
CA THR A 125 -8.74 6.53 2.78
C THR A 125 -7.69 7.61 2.59
N ALA A 126 -6.49 7.22 2.18
CA ALA A 126 -5.36 8.11 1.90
C ALA A 126 -5.55 9.00 0.65
N ILE A 127 -6.53 8.71 -0.16
CA ILE A 127 -6.92 9.55 -1.31
C ILE A 127 -8.16 10.36 -0.94
N ALA A 128 -9.21 9.68 -0.44
CA ALA A 128 -10.51 10.26 -0.18
C ALA A 128 -10.45 11.40 0.86
N ILE A 129 -9.75 11.18 1.97
CA ILE A 129 -9.70 12.14 3.07
C ILE A 129 -8.88 13.38 2.73
N PRO A 130 -7.63 13.28 2.22
CA PRO A 130 -6.89 14.44 1.80
C PRO A 130 -7.59 15.22 0.67
N ALA A 131 -8.22 14.54 -0.30
CA ALA A 131 -8.95 15.20 -1.37
C ALA A 131 -10.14 16.00 -0.82
N SER A 132 -10.96 15.42 0.05
CA SER A 132 -12.08 16.12 0.70
C SER A 132 -11.60 17.29 1.58
N MET A 133 -10.44 17.15 2.25
CA MET A 133 -9.84 18.25 3.03
C MET A 133 -9.42 19.42 2.12
N LEU A 134 -8.79 19.14 1.00
CA LEU A 134 -8.39 20.18 0.04
C LEU A 134 -9.63 20.90 -0.53
N VAL A 135 -10.68 20.17 -0.88
CA VAL A 135 -11.94 20.78 -1.34
C VAL A 135 -12.57 21.66 -0.25
N ALA A 136 -12.59 21.20 1.01
CA ALA A 136 -13.06 21.99 2.13
C ALA A 136 -12.24 23.27 2.39
N LEU A 137 -10.97 23.28 1.98
CA LEU A 137 -10.12 24.48 1.98
C LEU A 137 -10.34 25.39 0.75
N GLY A 138 -11.20 25.02 -0.20
CA GLY A 138 -11.51 25.81 -1.38
C GLY A 138 -10.71 25.45 -2.64
N PHE A 139 -10.02 24.31 -2.67
CA PHE A 139 -9.38 23.82 -3.90
C PHE A 139 -10.41 23.19 -4.87
N ASP A 140 -10.10 23.25 -6.15
CA ASP A 140 -10.90 22.56 -7.18
C ASP A 140 -10.96 21.05 -6.92
N PRO A 141 -12.14 20.41 -7.04
CA PRO A 141 -12.32 18.99 -6.77
C PRO A 141 -11.43 18.08 -7.62
N LEU A 142 -11.34 18.30 -8.93
CA LEU A 142 -10.50 17.48 -9.82
C LEU A 142 -9.01 17.66 -9.54
N PHE A 143 -8.59 18.91 -9.27
CA PHE A 143 -7.23 19.19 -8.85
C PHE A 143 -6.90 18.46 -7.54
N SER A 144 -7.80 18.49 -6.55
CA SER A 144 -7.63 17.83 -5.26
C SER A 144 -7.46 16.31 -5.43
N CYS A 145 -8.30 15.69 -6.27
CA CYS A 145 -8.17 14.28 -6.62
C CYS A 145 -6.84 13.97 -7.31
N LEU A 146 -6.45 14.79 -8.30
CA LEU A 146 -5.22 14.61 -9.06
C LEU A 146 -3.98 14.58 -8.15
N VAL A 147 -3.81 15.60 -7.28
CA VAL A 147 -2.63 15.68 -6.41
C VAL A 147 -2.62 14.58 -5.36
N CYS A 148 -3.77 14.17 -4.85
CA CYS A 148 -3.88 13.06 -3.90
C CYS A 148 -3.56 11.70 -4.55
N LEU A 149 -3.97 11.47 -5.79
CA LEU A 149 -3.61 10.27 -6.55
C LEU A 149 -2.11 10.20 -6.84
N ILE A 150 -1.48 11.32 -7.25
CA ILE A 150 -0.02 11.40 -7.43
C ILE A 150 0.71 11.10 -6.12
N ALA A 151 0.30 11.75 -5.03
CA ALA A 151 0.90 11.58 -3.71
C ALA A 151 0.78 10.15 -3.18
N ASN A 152 -0.35 9.49 -3.44
CA ASN A 152 -0.65 8.15 -2.91
C ASN A 152 0.11 7.03 -3.63
N GLY A 153 0.54 7.23 -4.88
CA GLY A 153 1.19 6.17 -5.66
C GLY A 153 2.39 5.55 -4.93
N VAL A 154 3.34 6.38 -4.51
CA VAL A 154 4.60 5.92 -3.93
C VAL A 154 4.44 5.19 -2.58
N PRO A 155 3.70 5.71 -1.58
CA PRO A 155 3.56 5.05 -0.28
C PRO A 155 2.72 3.78 -0.31
N THR A 156 1.95 3.51 -1.39
CA THR A 156 1.05 2.35 -1.50
C THR A 156 1.75 1.00 -1.31
N SER A 157 3.02 0.88 -1.67
CA SER A 157 3.79 -0.37 -1.47
C SER A 157 3.93 -0.77 0.00
N PHE A 158 3.77 0.17 0.92
CA PHE A 158 3.83 -0.02 2.37
C PHE A 158 2.52 0.40 3.06
N GLY A 159 1.42 0.45 2.32
CA GLY A 159 0.11 0.83 2.85
C GLY A 159 -0.38 -0.12 3.94
N SER A 160 -1.31 0.36 4.78
CA SER A 160 -1.94 -0.42 5.86
C SER A 160 -0.92 -1.18 6.70
N ILE A 161 0.06 -0.47 7.25
CA ILE A 161 1.12 -1.02 8.12
C ILE A 161 1.93 -2.11 7.39
N GLY A 162 2.37 -1.80 6.16
CA GLY A 162 3.29 -2.62 5.39
C GLY A 162 2.71 -3.90 4.78
N ILE A 163 1.39 -4.08 4.82
CA ILE A 163 0.73 -5.32 4.36
C ILE A 163 1.13 -5.74 2.94
N PRO A 164 1.20 -4.86 1.92
CA PRO A 164 1.59 -5.29 0.59
C PRO A 164 2.96 -5.99 0.58
N THR A 165 3.93 -5.43 1.29
CA THR A 165 5.30 -5.97 1.37
C THR A 165 5.37 -7.23 2.23
N VAL A 166 4.72 -7.24 3.41
CA VAL A 166 4.66 -8.43 4.29
C VAL A 166 4.03 -9.61 3.57
N THR A 167 2.90 -9.36 2.87
CA THR A 167 2.20 -10.40 2.12
C THR A 167 3.06 -10.95 0.98
N LEU A 168 3.71 -10.07 0.24
CA LEU A 168 4.61 -10.43 -0.85
C LEU A 168 5.80 -11.25 -0.32
N ALA A 169 6.47 -10.80 0.74
CA ALA A 169 7.59 -11.48 1.37
C ALA A 169 7.21 -12.89 1.83
N ASN A 170 6.08 -13.02 2.53
CA ASN A 170 5.58 -14.32 3.01
C ASN A 170 5.22 -15.27 1.86
N LEU A 171 4.63 -14.74 0.77
CA LEU A 171 4.23 -15.54 -0.38
C LEU A 171 5.43 -16.20 -1.07
N VAL A 172 6.52 -15.42 -1.23
CA VAL A 172 7.73 -15.86 -1.96
C VAL A 172 8.86 -16.33 -1.05
N GLY A 173 8.67 -16.35 0.27
CA GLY A 173 9.66 -16.84 1.24
C GLY A 173 10.88 -15.93 1.40
N LEU A 174 10.76 -14.62 1.15
CA LEU A 174 11.83 -13.64 1.33
C LEU A 174 11.74 -12.94 2.69
N GLU A 175 12.89 -12.46 3.20
CA GLU A 175 12.90 -11.68 4.43
C GLU A 175 12.26 -10.31 4.25
N ASN A 176 11.28 -9.96 5.12
CA ASN A 176 10.50 -8.73 5.02
C ASN A 176 11.39 -7.46 5.07
N ALA A 177 12.34 -7.38 6.00
CA ALA A 177 13.17 -6.17 6.15
C ALA A 177 14.06 -5.94 4.93
N GLN A 178 14.68 -6.98 4.39
CA GLN A 178 15.53 -6.87 3.21
C GLN A 178 14.71 -6.52 1.97
N LEU A 179 13.51 -7.12 1.80
CA LEU A 179 12.61 -6.77 0.70
C LEU A 179 12.14 -5.32 0.83
N ALA A 180 11.72 -4.88 2.02
CA ALA A 180 11.27 -3.52 2.28
C ALA A 180 12.38 -2.48 2.00
N PHE A 181 13.62 -2.79 2.40
CA PHE A 181 14.76 -1.91 2.10
C PHE A 181 15.01 -1.80 0.59
N THR A 182 14.97 -2.93 -0.13
CA THR A 182 15.17 -2.95 -1.58
C THR A 182 14.06 -2.17 -2.30
N GLN A 183 12.79 -2.35 -1.90
CA GLN A 183 11.66 -1.58 -2.42
C GLN A 183 11.83 -0.08 -2.16
N THR A 184 12.24 0.29 -0.93
CA THR A 184 12.48 1.70 -0.60
C THR A 184 13.61 2.30 -1.43
N LEU A 185 14.67 1.55 -1.69
CA LEU A 185 15.79 1.98 -2.54
C LEU A 185 15.33 2.22 -3.98
N GLN A 186 14.54 1.31 -4.54
CA GLN A 186 13.97 1.46 -5.89
C GLN A 186 13.00 2.65 -5.99
N LEU A 187 12.22 2.89 -4.94
CA LEU A 187 11.26 3.98 -4.86
C LEU A 187 11.89 5.33 -4.49
N ALA A 188 13.15 5.35 -4.00
CA ALA A 188 13.80 6.56 -3.50
C ALA A 188 13.76 7.77 -4.47
N PRO A 189 14.04 7.63 -5.78
CA PRO A 189 13.94 8.75 -6.71
C PRO A 189 12.53 9.33 -6.77
N PHE A 190 11.51 8.47 -6.69
CA PHE A 190 10.10 8.85 -6.80
C PHE A 190 9.58 9.49 -5.52
N VAL A 191 10.05 9.06 -4.35
CA VAL A 191 9.80 9.73 -3.06
C VAL A 191 10.31 11.18 -3.07
N LEU A 192 11.48 11.41 -3.71
CA LEU A 192 12.05 12.75 -3.81
C LEU A 192 11.34 13.61 -4.87
N ILE A 193 10.99 13.03 -6.02
CA ILE A 193 10.36 13.76 -7.14
C ILE A 193 8.90 14.11 -6.84
N CYS A 194 8.16 13.25 -6.14
CA CYS A 194 6.73 13.39 -5.92
C CYS A 194 6.34 14.73 -5.26
N PRO A 195 6.98 15.20 -4.16
CA PRO A 195 6.71 16.52 -3.57
C PRO A 195 6.90 17.67 -4.57
N PHE A 196 7.94 17.61 -5.42
CA PHE A 196 8.17 18.62 -6.45
C PHE A 196 7.06 18.62 -7.49
N LEU A 197 6.62 17.46 -7.95
CA LEU A 197 5.50 17.34 -8.88
C LEU A 197 4.21 17.94 -8.29
N ILE A 198 3.91 17.64 -7.04
CA ILE A 198 2.74 18.17 -6.34
C ILE A 198 2.79 19.70 -6.28
N VAL A 199 3.91 20.29 -5.92
CA VAL A 199 4.08 21.75 -5.89
C VAL A 199 3.98 22.37 -7.29
N MET A 200 4.60 21.74 -8.30
CA MET A 200 4.53 22.22 -9.69
C MET A 200 3.11 22.14 -10.26
N VAL A 201 2.37 21.07 -9.97
CA VAL A 201 0.96 20.94 -10.37
C VAL A 201 0.09 22.01 -9.70
N THR A 202 0.34 22.28 -8.40
CA THR A 202 -0.39 23.31 -7.62
C THR A 202 -0.21 24.70 -8.20
N GLY A 203 0.99 25.07 -8.60
CA GLY A 203 1.29 26.40 -9.14
C GLY A 203 1.44 26.46 -10.67
N LYS A 204 1.00 25.39 -11.38
CA LYS A 204 0.99 25.31 -12.86
C LYS A 204 2.35 25.50 -13.52
N GLY A 205 3.41 24.93 -12.96
CA GLY A 205 4.73 24.88 -13.57
C GLY A 205 5.90 25.11 -12.63
N PHE A 206 7.13 25.12 -13.19
CA PHE A 206 8.38 25.25 -12.43
C PHE A 206 8.50 26.51 -11.58
N LYS A 207 7.85 27.62 -11.97
CA LYS A 207 7.85 28.87 -11.22
C LYS A 207 7.25 28.70 -9.80
N ALA A 208 6.37 27.73 -9.62
CA ALA A 208 5.77 27.41 -8.32
C ALA A 208 6.79 26.97 -7.26
N LEU A 209 7.95 26.49 -7.66
CA LEU A 209 9.00 26.07 -6.73
C LEU A 209 9.72 27.27 -6.07
N LYS A 210 9.66 28.45 -6.69
CA LYS A 210 10.36 29.63 -6.17
C LYS A 210 9.86 29.98 -4.77
N GLY A 211 10.80 30.04 -3.81
CA GLY A 211 10.52 30.33 -2.40
C GLY A 211 10.13 29.11 -1.54
N VAL A 212 9.78 27.95 -2.15
CA VAL A 212 9.44 26.73 -1.42
C VAL A 212 10.30 25.53 -1.82
N THR A 213 11.31 25.71 -2.70
CA THR A 213 12.19 24.62 -3.17
C THR A 213 12.85 23.88 -2.01
N ALA A 214 13.44 24.60 -1.06
CA ALA A 214 14.10 24.00 0.11
C ALA A 214 13.10 23.23 0.98
N LEU A 215 11.90 23.77 1.20
CA LEU A 215 10.83 23.10 1.94
C LEU A 215 10.42 21.79 1.23
N THR A 216 10.24 21.84 -0.08
CA THR A 216 9.85 20.69 -0.90
C THR A 216 10.90 19.58 -0.85
N LEU A 217 12.19 19.95 -0.95
CA LEU A 217 13.31 19.01 -0.83
C LEU A 217 13.36 18.39 0.57
N VAL A 218 13.24 19.21 1.62
CA VAL A 218 13.22 18.70 3.00
C VAL A 218 12.03 17.79 3.24
N SER A 219 10.86 18.11 2.70
CA SER A 219 9.68 17.24 2.79
C SER A 219 9.93 15.87 2.17
N GLY A 220 10.59 15.78 1.01
CA GLY A 220 10.97 14.52 0.39
C GLY A 220 12.07 13.77 1.16
N LEU A 221 13.15 14.45 1.56
CA LEU A 221 14.27 13.83 2.28
C LEU A 221 13.86 13.36 3.68
N SER A 222 13.07 14.14 4.41
CA SER A 222 12.58 13.76 5.74
C SER A 222 11.51 12.67 5.71
N PHE A 223 10.96 12.35 4.52
CA PHE A 223 10.19 11.15 4.28
C PHE A 223 11.14 9.97 4.00
N LEU A 224 12.03 10.11 3.01
CA LEU A 224 12.86 9.04 2.48
C LEU A 224 13.86 8.48 3.51
N ILE A 225 14.61 9.35 4.18
CA ILE A 225 15.70 8.91 5.07
C ILE A 225 15.17 8.06 6.23
N PRO A 226 14.17 8.52 7.02
CA PRO A 226 13.59 7.69 8.08
C PRO A 226 12.95 6.41 7.52
N GLN A 227 12.28 6.47 6.37
CA GLN A 227 11.71 5.29 5.71
C GLN A 227 12.77 4.25 5.40
N MET A 228 13.92 4.64 4.83
CA MET A 228 15.05 3.73 4.54
C MET A 228 15.62 3.11 5.81
N ILE A 229 15.80 3.89 6.88
CA ILE A 229 16.31 3.39 8.16
C ILE A 229 15.35 2.34 8.74
N VAL A 230 14.05 2.66 8.78
CA VAL A 230 13.03 1.75 9.31
C VAL A 230 12.93 0.48 8.45
N ALA A 231 12.93 0.61 7.12
CA ALA A 231 12.89 -0.53 6.21
C ALA A 231 14.04 -1.51 6.47
N LYS A 232 15.25 -0.99 6.68
CA LYS A 232 16.45 -1.80 6.89
C LYS A 232 16.48 -2.50 8.24
N PHE A 233 16.05 -1.83 9.32
CA PHE A 233 16.26 -2.31 10.69
C PHE A 233 15.01 -2.85 11.36
N VAL A 234 13.82 -2.45 10.93
CA VAL A 234 12.52 -2.85 11.52
C VAL A 234 11.75 -3.77 10.58
N GLY A 235 11.60 -3.36 9.32
CA GLY A 235 10.76 -4.02 8.33
C GLY A 235 9.79 -3.06 7.67
N SER A 236 8.82 -3.60 6.94
CA SER A 236 7.89 -2.82 6.12
C SER A 236 6.79 -2.09 6.91
N GLU A 237 6.48 -2.55 8.12
CA GLU A 237 5.26 -2.18 8.86
C GLU A 237 5.22 -0.70 9.25
N LEU A 238 6.38 -0.13 9.60
CA LEU A 238 6.48 1.26 10.05
C LEU A 238 7.12 2.21 9.03
N CYS A 239 7.58 1.71 7.88
CA CYS A 239 8.33 2.48 6.90
C CYS A 239 7.67 3.81 6.54
N VAL A 240 6.47 3.75 5.98
CA VAL A 240 5.74 4.92 5.50
C VAL A 240 5.18 5.74 6.65
N VAL A 241 4.78 5.10 7.76
CA VAL A 241 4.28 5.80 8.94
C VAL A 241 5.36 6.73 9.51
N VAL A 242 6.56 6.21 9.74
CA VAL A 242 7.68 7.02 10.27
C VAL A 242 8.12 8.08 9.26
N GLY A 243 8.30 7.69 7.99
CA GLY A 243 8.67 8.62 6.94
C GLY A 243 7.70 9.78 6.81
N SER A 244 6.39 9.49 6.76
CA SER A 244 5.35 10.51 6.62
C SER A 244 5.22 11.42 7.86
N VAL A 245 5.35 10.89 9.07
CA VAL A 245 5.33 11.69 10.32
C VAL A 245 6.55 12.60 10.38
N CYS A 246 7.75 12.10 10.07
CA CYS A 246 8.95 12.94 10.00
C CYS A 246 8.81 14.03 8.94
N SER A 247 8.28 13.67 7.74
CA SER A 247 8.01 14.65 6.69
C SER A 247 6.99 15.70 7.13
N LEU A 248 5.91 15.27 7.79
CA LEU A 248 4.88 16.17 8.32
C LEU A 248 5.48 17.17 9.32
N LEU A 249 6.23 16.68 10.31
CA LEU A 249 6.86 17.50 11.33
C LEU A 249 7.87 18.52 10.72
N CYS A 250 8.76 18.06 9.85
CA CYS A 250 9.73 18.93 9.18
C CYS A 250 9.05 19.97 8.29
N THR A 251 8.00 19.56 7.55
CA THR A 251 7.25 20.47 6.67
C THR A 251 6.46 21.50 7.47
N ILE A 252 5.88 21.14 8.62
CA ILE A 252 5.23 22.07 9.55
C ILE A 252 6.24 23.08 10.11
N LEU A 253 7.37 22.59 10.63
CA LEU A 253 8.39 23.44 11.26
C LEU A 253 8.99 24.47 10.29
N LEU A 254 9.23 24.08 9.04
CA LEU A 254 9.75 25.00 8.03
C LEU A 254 8.64 25.84 7.40
N GLY A 255 7.49 25.24 7.10
CA GLY A 255 6.35 25.89 6.44
C GLY A 255 5.77 27.01 7.29
N SER A 256 5.73 26.86 8.62
CA SER A 256 5.26 27.89 9.55
C SER A 256 6.18 29.12 9.63
N ARG A 257 7.45 28.98 9.20
CA ARG A 257 8.43 30.08 9.18
C ARG A 257 8.48 30.84 7.85
N LEU A 258 7.92 30.25 6.79
CA LEU A 258 7.89 30.87 5.46
C LEU A 258 6.74 31.88 5.38
N LYS A 259 7.04 33.05 4.85
CA LYS A 259 5.99 34.04 4.53
C LYS A 259 5.24 33.56 3.29
N PRO A 260 3.89 33.55 3.33
CA PRO A 260 3.10 33.20 2.15
C PRO A 260 3.44 34.11 0.97
N ASN A 261 3.53 33.53 -0.22
CA ASN A 261 3.68 34.34 -1.43
C ASN A 261 2.26 34.84 -1.84
N PRO A 262 2.07 36.16 -2.05
CA PRO A 262 0.76 36.73 -2.40
C PRO A 262 0.06 36.04 -3.59
N GLU A 263 0.82 35.53 -4.56
CA GLU A 263 0.31 34.80 -5.73
C GLU A 263 -0.36 33.46 -5.35
N TYR A 264 0.10 32.84 -4.26
CA TYR A 264 -0.35 31.52 -3.79
C TYR A 264 -1.08 31.56 -2.46
N GLU A 265 -1.39 32.75 -1.95
CA GLU A 265 -2.07 32.94 -0.68
C GLU A 265 -3.56 32.63 -0.77
N MET A 266 -4.07 31.92 0.22
CA MET A 266 -5.50 31.60 0.38
C MET A 266 -6.04 32.27 1.66
N LYS A 267 -7.28 32.74 1.59
CA LYS A 267 -8.00 33.19 2.80
C LYS A 267 -8.52 31.94 3.53
N LEU A 268 -7.91 31.65 4.66
CA LEU A 268 -8.35 30.58 5.55
C LEU A 268 -9.21 31.17 6.68
N GLU A 269 -10.27 30.47 7.06
CA GLU A 269 -10.98 30.78 8.30
C GLU A 269 -10.07 30.52 9.48
N THR A 270 -9.99 31.46 10.42
CA THR A 270 -9.16 31.35 11.62
C THR A 270 -9.74 30.28 12.54
N ASN A 271 -9.12 29.12 12.61
CA ASN A 271 -9.48 28.07 13.54
C ASN A 271 -8.91 28.35 14.95
N GLU A 272 -9.62 27.90 15.99
CA GLU A 272 -9.14 27.97 17.37
C GLU A 272 -7.79 27.26 17.53
N LYS A 273 -6.90 27.84 18.34
CA LYS A 273 -5.58 27.23 18.66
C LYS A 273 -5.78 25.91 19.41
N ILE A 274 -5.33 24.83 18.81
CA ILE A 274 -5.37 23.51 19.43
C ILE A 274 -4.30 23.41 20.51
N THR A 275 -4.70 23.04 21.73
CA THR A 275 -3.76 22.85 22.84
C THR A 275 -2.96 21.56 22.66
N VAL A 276 -1.71 21.51 23.15
CA VAL A 276 -0.85 20.32 23.10
C VAL A 276 -1.54 19.10 23.71
N LYS A 277 -2.31 19.27 24.78
CA LYS A 277 -3.09 18.18 25.41
C LYS A 277 -4.13 17.61 24.45
N LYS A 278 -4.91 18.46 23.77
CA LYS A 278 -5.88 18.00 22.76
C LYS A 278 -5.19 17.28 21.60
N ALA A 279 -4.04 17.81 21.16
CA ALA A 279 -3.23 17.19 20.11
C ALA A 279 -2.76 15.79 20.52
N LEU A 280 -2.10 15.63 21.66
CA LEU A 280 -1.62 14.33 22.16
C LEU A 280 -2.76 13.32 22.36
N THR A 281 -3.92 13.78 22.86
CA THR A 281 -5.12 12.94 22.97
C THR A 281 -5.58 12.46 21.60
N ALA A 282 -5.62 13.32 20.60
CA ALA A 282 -6.04 12.95 19.23
C ALA A 282 -5.08 11.94 18.57
N TRP A 283 -3.77 12.13 18.77
CA TRP A 283 -2.73 11.26 18.22
C TRP A 283 -2.49 9.97 19.02
N SER A 284 -3.10 9.80 20.20
CA SER A 284 -2.79 8.69 21.13
C SER A 284 -2.88 7.29 20.51
N PRO A 285 -3.87 6.88 19.69
CA PRO A 285 -3.88 5.54 19.10
C PRO A 285 -2.67 5.29 18.20
N PHE A 286 -2.28 6.30 17.42
CA PHE A 286 -1.17 6.22 16.47
C PHE A 286 0.19 6.24 17.18
N ILE A 287 0.32 7.00 18.27
CA ILE A 287 1.50 6.99 19.16
C ILE A 287 1.68 5.59 19.75
N PHE A 288 0.62 4.94 20.24
CA PHE A 288 0.71 3.58 20.77
C PHE A 288 1.07 2.56 19.69
N ILE A 289 0.53 2.67 18.47
CA ILE A 289 0.93 1.80 17.35
C ILE A 289 2.45 1.90 17.14
N PHE A 290 2.97 3.12 17.08
CA PHE A 290 4.40 3.35 16.90
C PHE A 290 5.22 2.73 18.03
N ILE A 291 4.85 2.99 19.29
CA ILE A 291 5.55 2.47 20.46
C ILE A 291 5.54 0.94 20.49
N PHE A 292 4.37 0.32 20.30
CA PHE A 292 4.24 -1.13 20.41
C PHE A 292 4.91 -1.85 19.24
N LEU A 293 4.71 -1.41 17.99
CA LEU A 293 5.37 -2.06 16.87
C LEU A 293 6.88 -1.90 16.91
N LEU A 294 7.38 -0.74 17.37
CA LEU A 294 8.83 -0.59 17.57
C LEU A 294 9.36 -1.49 18.68
N SER A 295 8.66 -1.54 19.83
CA SER A 295 9.07 -2.33 20.99
C SER A 295 9.06 -3.84 20.73
N THR A 296 8.15 -4.32 19.88
CA THR A 296 8.02 -5.74 19.52
C THR A 296 8.83 -6.14 18.29
N SER A 297 9.46 -5.17 17.63
CA SER A 297 10.32 -5.40 16.46
C SER A 297 11.66 -6.04 16.83
N LYS A 298 12.39 -6.50 15.81
CA LYS A 298 13.75 -7.07 15.97
C LYS A 298 14.76 -6.09 16.62
N LEU A 299 14.47 -4.77 16.66
CA LEU A 299 15.32 -3.78 17.35
C LEU A 299 15.37 -3.99 18.86
N VAL A 300 14.29 -4.50 19.46
CA VAL A 300 14.24 -4.82 20.89
C VAL A 300 14.27 -6.34 21.03
N ALA A 301 15.43 -6.92 20.75
CA ALA A 301 15.63 -8.37 20.67
C ALA A 301 15.06 -9.16 21.87
N PRO A 302 15.19 -8.75 23.15
CA PRO A 302 14.62 -9.52 24.26
C PRO A 302 13.10 -9.67 24.18
N ILE A 303 12.38 -8.58 23.87
CA ILE A 303 10.92 -8.60 23.74
C ILE A 303 10.52 -9.42 22.51
N HIS A 304 11.16 -9.16 21.38
CA HIS A 304 10.88 -9.87 20.13
C HIS A 304 11.05 -11.38 20.29
N THR A 305 12.18 -11.84 20.85
CA THR A 305 12.47 -13.26 21.04
C THR A 305 11.46 -13.92 21.99
N TYR A 306 11.13 -13.26 23.10
CA TYR A 306 10.14 -13.78 24.06
C TYR A 306 8.76 -13.93 23.41
N LEU A 307 8.28 -12.91 22.69
CA LEU A 307 6.96 -12.93 22.05
C LEU A 307 6.90 -13.92 20.87
N SER A 308 8.01 -14.13 20.17
CA SER A 308 8.09 -15.06 19.05
C SER A 308 8.03 -16.54 19.47
N GLN A 309 8.19 -16.85 20.76
CA GLN A 309 7.98 -18.21 21.29
C GLN A 309 6.51 -18.65 21.23
N PHE A 310 5.57 -17.69 21.23
CA PHE A 310 4.15 -17.97 21.10
C PHE A 310 3.78 -18.16 19.62
N ALA A 311 4.35 -19.19 19.02
CA ALA A 311 4.11 -19.55 17.63
C ALA A 311 3.74 -21.04 17.51
N SER A 312 3.00 -21.37 16.48
CA SER A 312 2.74 -22.76 16.06
C SER A 312 3.04 -22.92 14.58
N THR A 313 3.57 -24.07 14.21
CA THR A 313 3.89 -24.43 12.82
C THR A 313 3.00 -25.56 12.35
N ALA A 314 2.57 -25.51 11.09
CA ALA A 314 1.80 -26.57 10.45
C ALA A 314 2.21 -26.70 8.99
N ILE A 315 2.14 -27.92 8.49
CA ILE A 315 2.21 -28.23 7.06
C ILE A 315 0.77 -28.46 6.61
N ILE A 316 0.29 -27.64 5.69
CA ILE A 316 -1.11 -27.66 5.22
C ILE A 316 -1.22 -28.37 3.89
N TYR A 317 -0.31 -28.06 2.96
CA TYR A 317 -0.30 -28.67 1.63
C TYR A 317 0.14 -30.15 1.73
N THR A 318 -0.60 -31.03 1.07
CA THR A 318 -0.39 -32.49 1.14
C THR A 318 0.38 -33.08 -0.04
N GLY A 319 0.73 -32.26 -1.04
CA GLY A 319 1.48 -32.69 -2.23
C GLY A 319 3.00 -32.61 -2.03
N ASP A 320 3.73 -32.64 -3.15
CA ASP A 320 5.17 -32.63 -3.17
C ASP A 320 5.76 -31.28 -2.70
N ASN A 321 6.86 -31.33 -1.96
CA ASN A 321 7.58 -30.16 -1.45
C ASN A 321 6.70 -29.16 -0.65
N PRO A 322 6.00 -29.61 0.41
CA PRO A 322 5.15 -28.75 1.19
C PRO A 322 5.95 -27.67 1.92
N SER A 323 5.45 -26.43 1.96
CA SER A 323 6.02 -25.38 2.79
C SER A 323 5.49 -25.45 4.23
N THR A 324 6.35 -25.12 5.20
CA THR A 324 5.94 -25.00 6.61
C THR A 324 5.37 -23.62 6.84
N MET A 325 4.13 -23.55 7.33
CA MET A 325 3.48 -22.31 7.71
C MET A 325 3.64 -22.05 9.21
N THR A 326 4.12 -20.87 9.59
CA THR A 326 4.30 -20.46 10.99
C THR A 326 3.27 -19.37 11.35
N PHE A 327 2.51 -19.62 12.41
CA PHE A 327 1.56 -18.69 12.98
C PHE A 327 2.16 -18.07 14.25
N THR A 328 2.55 -16.80 14.21
CA THR A 328 2.99 -16.04 15.39
C THR A 328 1.77 -15.39 16.02
N TRP A 329 1.30 -15.93 17.16
CA TRP A 329 0.02 -15.52 17.76
C TRP A 329 0.08 -14.16 18.43
N ILE A 330 1.14 -13.89 19.17
CA ILE A 330 1.29 -12.64 19.94
C ILE A 330 2.19 -11.63 19.21
N ASN A 331 3.29 -12.11 18.62
CA ASN A 331 4.22 -11.24 17.91
C ASN A 331 3.76 -10.98 16.46
N THR A 332 2.50 -10.60 16.32
CA THR A 332 1.91 -10.16 15.05
C THR A 332 1.44 -8.71 15.16
N PRO A 333 1.73 -7.85 14.15
CA PRO A 333 1.37 -6.44 14.18
C PRO A 333 -0.11 -6.18 14.50
N GLY A 334 -1.02 -7.00 13.97
CA GLY A 334 -2.46 -6.84 14.17
C GLY A 334 -2.90 -6.82 15.63
N VAL A 335 -2.31 -7.67 16.47
CA VAL A 335 -2.61 -7.72 17.92
C VAL A 335 -2.23 -6.41 18.61
N TRP A 336 -1.03 -5.89 18.30
CA TRP A 336 -0.52 -4.65 18.90
C TRP A 336 -1.26 -3.41 18.38
N ILE A 337 -1.71 -3.43 17.13
CA ILE A 337 -2.56 -2.37 16.57
C ILE A 337 -3.93 -2.35 17.25
N PHE A 338 -4.56 -3.51 17.48
CA PHE A 338 -5.81 -3.58 18.25
C PHE A 338 -5.63 -3.07 19.68
N LEU A 339 -4.57 -3.46 20.35
CA LEU A 339 -4.26 -2.97 21.69
C LEU A 339 -4.06 -1.45 21.69
N SER A 340 -3.36 -0.91 20.70
CA SER A 340 -3.17 0.53 20.52
C SER A 340 -4.49 1.27 20.32
N ALA A 341 -5.39 0.69 19.52
CA ALA A 341 -6.73 1.25 19.30
C ALA A 341 -7.55 1.30 20.59
N ILE A 342 -7.49 0.23 21.40
CA ILE A 342 -8.21 0.18 22.68
C ILE A 342 -7.66 1.24 23.64
N LEU A 343 -6.35 1.27 23.87
CA LEU A 343 -5.72 2.22 24.80
C LEU A 343 -5.90 3.67 24.34
N GLY A 344 -5.67 3.94 23.05
CA GLY A 344 -5.86 5.27 22.49
C GLY A 344 -7.32 5.72 22.51
N GLY A 345 -8.25 4.79 22.21
CA GLY A 345 -9.67 5.05 22.31
C GLY A 345 -10.13 5.38 23.73
N LEU A 346 -9.61 4.69 24.74
CA LEU A 346 -9.87 5.00 26.15
C LEU A 346 -9.38 6.41 26.52
N ILE A 347 -8.19 6.80 26.08
CA ILE A 347 -7.65 8.16 26.26
C ILE A 347 -8.54 9.19 25.55
N GLN A 348 -9.08 8.86 24.38
CA GLN A 348 -10.05 9.67 23.64
C GLN A 348 -11.46 9.61 24.21
N LYS A 349 -11.66 8.94 25.36
CA LYS A 349 -12.94 8.77 26.06
C LYS A 349 -13.99 7.97 25.26
N ALA A 350 -13.56 7.03 24.43
CA ALA A 350 -14.48 6.08 23.78
C ALA A 350 -15.16 5.20 24.84
N THR A 351 -16.45 4.97 24.65
CA THR A 351 -17.25 4.07 25.51
C THR A 351 -17.18 2.64 24.98
N PHE A 352 -17.48 1.65 25.82
CA PHE A 352 -17.58 0.25 25.39
C PHE A 352 -18.55 0.06 24.22
N ARG A 353 -19.62 0.85 24.19
CA ARG A 353 -20.56 0.88 23.06
C ARG A 353 -19.88 1.35 21.76
N ASP A 354 -19.02 2.37 21.83
CA ASP A 354 -18.30 2.86 20.66
C ASP A 354 -17.36 1.78 20.10
N PHE A 355 -16.60 1.09 20.95
CA PHE A 355 -15.75 -0.04 20.54
C PHE A 355 -16.56 -1.10 19.81
N LYS A 356 -17.68 -1.55 20.39
CA LYS A 356 -18.55 -2.58 19.79
C LYS A 356 -19.12 -2.12 18.44
N VAL A 357 -19.69 -0.92 18.39
CA VAL A 357 -20.32 -0.38 17.17
C VAL A 357 -19.28 -0.22 16.06
N VAL A 358 -18.12 0.36 16.38
CA VAL A 358 -17.05 0.57 15.39
C VAL A 358 -16.47 -0.77 14.92
N PHE A 359 -16.29 -1.75 15.82
CA PHE A 359 -15.77 -3.06 15.43
C PHE A 359 -16.70 -3.78 14.44
N ILE A 360 -18.01 -3.83 14.75
CA ILE A 360 -19.00 -4.45 13.86
C ILE A 360 -19.04 -3.71 12.50
N ALA A 361 -19.04 -2.38 12.53
CA ALA A 361 -19.02 -1.57 11.31
C ALA A 361 -17.74 -1.83 10.47
N THR A 362 -16.60 -1.97 11.13
CA THR A 362 -15.32 -2.27 10.45
C THR A 362 -15.33 -3.65 9.79
N ILE A 363 -15.81 -4.69 10.48
CA ILE A 363 -15.93 -6.03 9.89
C ILE A 363 -16.88 -6.01 8.68
N LYS A 364 -18.01 -5.32 8.79
CA LYS A 364 -18.96 -5.17 7.67
C LYS A 364 -18.32 -4.41 6.49
N GLN A 365 -17.62 -3.32 6.77
CA GLN A 365 -16.88 -2.53 5.77
C GLN A 365 -15.81 -3.37 5.05
N MET A 366 -15.07 -4.20 5.79
CA MET A 366 -13.96 -5.00 5.27
C MET A 366 -14.38 -6.35 4.69
N SER A 367 -15.66 -6.73 4.79
CA SER A 367 -16.14 -8.06 4.37
C SER A 367 -15.75 -8.44 2.94
N GLN A 368 -15.90 -7.52 1.99
CA GLN A 368 -15.52 -7.75 0.59
C GLN A 368 -13.98 -7.89 0.42
N THR A 369 -13.21 -7.10 1.15
CA THR A 369 -11.74 -7.19 1.16
C THR A 369 -11.27 -8.51 1.75
N ILE A 370 -11.90 -8.98 2.83
CA ILE A 370 -11.63 -10.27 3.46
C ILE A 370 -11.84 -11.42 2.45
N ILE A 371 -13.00 -11.44 1.77
CA ILE A 371 -13.31 -12.47 0.75
C ILE A 371 -12.29 -12.39 -0.40
N THR A 372 -11.97 -11.18 -0.85
CA THR A 372 -10.96 -11.00 -1.92
C THR A 372 -9.62 -11.58 -1.51
N MET A 373 -9.12 -11.28 -0.31
CA MET A 373 -7.82 -11.77 0.17
C MET A 373 -7.79 -13.30 0.27
N LEU A 374 -8.86 -13.91 0.80
CA LEU A 374 -8.99 -15.37 0.83
C LEU A 374 -8.88 -15.96 -0.58
N CYS A 375 -9.69 -15.47 -1.51
CA CYS A 375 -9.73 -16.02 -2.87
C CYS A 375 -8.41 -15.81 -3.63
N VAL A 376 -7.80 -14.63 -3.54
CA VAL A 376 -6.57 -14.31 -4.29
C VAL A 376 -5.37 -15.09 -3.75
N LEU A 377 -5.22 -15.22 -2.43
CA LEU A 377 -4.13 -16.02 -1.82
C LEU A 377 -4.34 -17.52 -2.05
N GLY A 378 -5.58 -18.01 -1.96
CA GLY A 378 -5.90 -19.39 -2.33
C GLY A 378 -5.55 -19.68 -3.79
N CYS A 379 -5.94 -18.79 -4.71
CA CYS A 379 -5.59 -18.88 -6.14
C CYS A 379 -4.07 -18.91 -6.35
N ALA A 380 -3.33 -17.99 -5.70
CA ALA A 380 -1.88 -17.89 -5.83
C ALA A 380 -1.15 -19.16 -5.35
N LYS A 381 -1.59 -19.75 -4.24
CA LYS A 381 -1.01 -21.00 -3.73
C LYS A 381 -1.31 -22.18 -4.65
N ILE A 382 -2.52 -22.30 -5.18
CA ILE A 382 -2.85 -23.32 -6.20
C ILE A 382 -1.97 -23.16 -7.42
N MET A 383 -1.88 -21.95 -7.98
CA MET A 383 -1.06 -21.68 -9.17
C MET A 383 0.42 -21.97 -8.94
N GLY A 384 0.93 -21.68 -7.72
CA GLY A 384 2.31 -21.97 -7.34
C GLY A 384 2.61 -23.46 -7.31
N TYR A 385 1.86 -24.22 -6.53
CA TYR A 385 2.05 -25.67 -6.39
C TYR A 385 1.74 -26.46 -7.66
N ALA A 386 0.80 -26.00 -8.49
CA ALA A 386 0.50 -26.64 -9.76
C ALA A 386 1.58 -26.40 -10.84
N GLY A 387 2.46 -25.39 -10.69
CA GLY A 387 3.47 -25.04 -11.69
C GLY A 387 2.99 -24.07 -12.78
N MET A 388 1.80 -23.47 -12.62
CA MET A 388 1.28 -22.45 -13.54
C MET A 388 2.19 -21.22 -13.54
N ILE A 389 2.65 -20.78 -12.35
CA ILE A 389 3.54 -19.64 -12.18
C ILE A 389 4.86 -19.86 -12.90
N ALA A 390 5.45 -21.05 -12.76
CA ALA A 390 6.70 -21.39 -13.45
C ALA A 390 6.53 -21.36 -14.97
N SER A 391 5.37 -21.78 -15.49
CA SER A 391 5.05 -21.73 -16.91
C SER A 391 4.97 -20.29 -17.44
N ILE A 392 4.35 -19.39 -16.66
CA ILE A 392 4.23 -17.96 -17.00
C ILE A 392 5.62 -17.32 -17.01
N ALA A 393 6.42 -17.50 -15.95
CA ALA A 393 7.72 -16.91 -15.81
C ALA A 393 8.70 -17.37 -16.90
N SER A 394 8.77 -18.67 -17.16
CA SER A 394 9.65 -19.24 -18.18
C SER A 394 9.36 -18.70 -19.58
N PHE A 395 8.08 -18.52 -19.93
CA PHE A 395 7.71 -17.96 -21.23
C PHE A 395 8.01 -16.44 -21.31
N ALA A 396 7.71 -15.71 -20.25
CA ALA A 396 8.02 -14.27 -20.20
C ALA A 396 9.54 -14.03 -20.40
N ILE A 397 10.38 -14.81 -19.74
CA ILE A 397 11.84 -14.74 -19.90
C ILE A 397 12.29 -15.19 -21.28
N ALA A 398 11.70 -16.21 -21.86
CA ALA A 398 12.04 -16.65 -23.22
C ALA A 398 11.84 -15.54 -24.25
N ILE A 399 10.89 -14.61 -24.03
CA ILE A 399 10.66 -13.46 -24.92
C ILE A 399 11.55 -12.28 -24.58
N THR A 400 11.68 -11.96 -23.29
CA THR A 400 12.33 -10.72 -22.84
C THR A 400 13.83 -10.90 -22.55
N GLY A 401 14.27 -12.12 -22.24
CA GLY A 401 15.65 -12.41 -21.88
C GLY A 401 16.16 -11.54 -20.73
N SER A 402 17.35 -11.00 -20.86
CA SER A 402 17.99 -10.08 -19.91
C SER A 402 17.26 -8.73 -19.75
N PHE A 403 16.32 -8.40 -20.65
CA PHE A 403 15.49 -7.20 -20.56
C PHE A 403 14.27 -7.38 -19.64
N TYR A 404 14.03 -8.56 -19.08
CA TYR A 404 12.90 -8.81 -18.17
C TYR A 404 12.75 -7.74 -17.07
N PRO A 405 13.82 -7.28 -16.38
CA PRO A 405 13.69 -6.28 -15.32
C PRO A 405 13.09 -4.95 -15.79
N PHE A 406 13.30 -4.59 -17.06
CA PHE A 406 12.67 -3.40 -17.64
C PHE A 406 11.13 -3.52 -17.69
N PHE A 407 10.62 -4.72 -17.95
CA PHE A 407 9.19 -5.01 -18.06
C PHE A 407 8.55 -5.42 -16.73
N ALA A 408 9.33 -5.87 -15.77
CA ALA A 408 8.83 -6.34 -14.47
C ALA A 408 7.94 -5.31 -13.74
N PRO A 409 8.25 -3.99 -13.69
CA PRO A 409 7.36 -3.00 -13.10
C PRO A 409 6.01 -2.87 -13.81
N TRP A 410 5.94 -3.11 -15.13
CA TRP A 410 4.68 -3.07 -15.88
C TRP A 410 3.71 -4.15 -15.44
N ILE A 411 4.23 -5.31 -15.02
CA ILE A 411 3.42 -6.41 -14.48
C ILE A 411 2.78 -5.96 -13.15
N GLY A 412 3.56 -5.39 -12.24
CA GLY A 412 3.07 -4.83 -10.98
C GLY A 412 2.08 -3.67 -11.18
N CYS A 413 2.37 -2.80 -12.15
CA CYS A 413 1.50 -1.70 -12.55
C CYS A 413 0.15 -2.22 -13.05
N LEU A 414 0.14 -3.20 -13.96
CA LEU A 414 -1.07 -3.82 -14.49
C LEU A 414 -1.92 -4.45 -13.37
N GLY A 415 -1.28 -5.21 -12.46
CA GLY A 415 -1.96 -5.82 -11.33
C GLY A 415 -2.68 -4.80 -10.45
N THR A 416 -2.02 -3.69 -10.16
CA THR A 416 -2.59 -2.62 -9.33
C THR A 416 -3.60 -1.76 -10.10
N PHE A 417 -3.36 -1.49 -11.37
CA PHE A 417 -4.32 -0.80 -12.24
C PHE A 417 -5.68 -1.51 -12.23
N VAL A 418 -5.67 -2.82 -12.39
CA VAL A 418 -6.89 -3.64 -12.47
C VAL A 418 -7.57 -3.80 -11.11
N THR A 419 -6.79 -4.09 -10.07
CA THR A 419 -7.34 -4.43 -8.73
C THR A 419 -7.52 -3.23 -7.80
N GLY A 420 -6.86 -2.10 -8.09
CA GLY A 420 -6.77 -0.95 -7.20
C GLY A 420 -5.94 -1.20 -5.92
N SER A 421 -5.28 -2.36 -5.80
CA SER A 421 -4.65 -2.83 -4.57
C SER A 421 -3.22 -3.31 -4.80
N GLY A 422 -2.25 -2.69 -4.12
CA GLY A 422 -0.86 -3.14 -4.15
C GLY A 422 -0.68 -4.54 -3.57
N THR A 423 -1.42 -4.88 -2.52
CA THR A 423 -1.41 -6.23 -1.93
C THR A 423 -1.87 -7.28 -2.94
N SER A 424 -3.00 -7.04 -3.61
CA SER A 424 -3.52 -7.96 -4.62
C SER A 424 -2.55 -8.13 -5.80
N SER A 425 -1.91 -7.05 -6.27
CA SER A 425 -0.87 -7.10 -7.30
C SER A 425 0.33 -7.95 -6.85
N GLY A 426 0.79 -7.77 -5.61
CA GLY A 426 1.88 -8.56 -5.03
C GLY A 426 1.54 -10.05 -4.97
N VAL A 427 0.32 -10.39 -4.58
CA VAL A 427 -0.13 -11.80 -4.52
C VAL A 427 -0.26 -12.42 -5.92
N LEU A 428 -0.78 -11.67 -6.89
CA LEU A 428 -0.98 -12.18 -8.26
C LEU A 428 0.34 -12.42 -9.00
N PHE A 429 1.30 -11.53 -8.83
CA PHE A 429 2.50 -11.52 -9.67
C PHE A 429 3.82 -11.71 -8.92
N GLY A 430 3.81 -11.65 -7.58
CA GLY A 430 5.03 -11.77 -6.79
C GLY A 430 5.78 -13.08 -7.02
N ALA A 431 5.05 -14.20 -7.06
CA ALA A 431 5.64 -15.49 -7.34
C ALA A 431 6.13 -15.65 -8.79
N VAL A 432 5.52 -14.91 -9.75
CA VAL A 432 6.03 -14.83 -11.13
C VAL A 432 7.37 -14.08 -11.15
N GLN A 433 7.49 -12.98 -10.39
CA GLN A 433 8.75 -12.24 -10.28
C GLN A 433 9.85 -13.08 -9.61
N GLU A 434 9.51 -13.82 -8.58
CA GLU A 434 10.45 -14.72 -7.89
C GLU A 434 10.93 -15.85 -8.83
N SER A 435 10.02 -16.53 -9.53
CA SER A 435 10.38 -17.54 -10.52
C SER A 435 11.21 -16.97 -11.67
N ALA A 436 10.95 -15.73 -12.07
CA ALA A 436 11.76 -15.01 -13.05
C ALA A 436 13.18 -14.73 -12.53
N ALA A 437 13.32 -14.31 -11.27
CA ALA A 437 14.62 -14.10 -10.64
C ALA A 437 15.47 -15.37 -10.62
N GLN A 438 14.88 -16.50 -10.27
CA GLN A 438 15.53 -17.81 -10.27
C GLN A 438 15.99 -18.19 -11.68
N SER A 439 15.15 -18.04 -12.69
CA SER A 439 15.45 -18.40 -14.07
C SER A 439 16.53 -17.52 -14.70
N LEU A 440 16.63 -16.26 -14.28
CA LEU A 440 17.66 -15.30 -14.71
C LEU A 440 18.94 -15.39 -13.89
N ASN A 441 18.94 -16.20 -12.82
CA ASN A 441 20.01 -16.22 -11.83
C ASN A 441 20.32 -14.81 -11.28
N ALA A 442 19.26 -14.00 -11.06
CA ALA A 442 19.31 -12.63 -10.60
C ALA A 442 18.98 -12.55 -9.11
N ASN A 443 19.29 -11.40 -8.47
CA ASN A 443 18.94 -11.16 -7.07
C ASN A 443 17.41 -11.19 -6.86
N PRO A 444 16.86 -12.15 -6.09
CA PRO A 444 15.42 -12.28 -5.93
C PRO A 444 14.79 -11.07 -5.23
N TYR A 445 15.48 -10.45 -4.28
CA TYR A 445 15.00 -9.23 -3.63
C TYR A 445 14.84 -8.08 -4.62
N TRP A 446 15.79 -7.95 -5.57
CA TRP A 446 15.71 -6.91 -6.59
C TRP A 446 14.53 -7.12 -7.50
N ILE A 447 14.40 -8.31 -8.09
CA ILE A 447 13.35 -8.62 -9.08
C ILE A 447 11.94 -8.61 -8.45
N VAL A 448 11.78 -9.22 -7.28
CA VAL A 448 10.48 -9.24 -6.59
C VAL A 448 10.05 -7.82 -6.18
N ALA A 449 11.00 -6.97 -5.74
CA ALA A 449 10.71 -5.58 -5.40
C ALA A 449 10.21 -4.75 -6.60
N LEU A 450 10.56 -5.12 -7.85
CA LEU A 450 10.08 -4.45 -9.06
C LEU A 450 8.55 -4.52 -9.23
N ASN A 451 7.92 -5.58 -8.69
CA ASN A 451 6.47 -5.62 -8.64
C ASN A 451 5.91 -4.43 -7.86
N SER A 452 6.45 -4.18 -6.67
CA SER A 452 6.03 -3.07 -5.80
C SER A 452 6.41 -1.70 -6.38
N LEU A 453 7.51 -1.61 -7.13
CA LEU A 453 7.85 -0.41 -7.87
C LEU A 453 6.75 -0.06 -8.87
N GLY A 454 6.27 -1.03 -9.64
CA GLY A 454 5.17 -0.86 -10.60
C GLY A 454 3.83 -0.55 -9.95
N VAL A 455 3.58 -1.07 -8.74
CA VAL A 455 2.37 -0.77 -7.94
C VAL A 455 2.16 0.73 -7.79
N ALA A 456 3.22 1.52 -7.59
CA ALA A 456 3.12 2.96 -7.40
C ALA A 456 2.48 3.67 -8.61
N ALA A 457 2.86 3.33 -9.83
CA ALA A 457 2.27 3.88 -11.05
C ALA A 457 0.84 3.33 -11.29
N GLY A 458 0.63 2.03 -11.08
CA GLY A 458 -0.67 1.38 -11.23
C GLY A 458 -1.73 1.95 -10.29
N LYS A 459 -1.36 2.31 -9.07
CA LYS A 459 -2.25 2.92 -8.09
C LYS A 459 -2.78 4.29 -8.53
N MET A 460 -1.92 5.11 -9.13
CA MET A 460 -2.32 6.41 -9.67
C MET A 460 -3.36 6.28 -10.78
N LEU A 461 -3.20 5.28 -11.65
CA LEU A 461 -4.01 5.08 -12.85
C LEU A 461 -5.26 4.23 -12.60
N SER A 462 -5.36 3.56 -11.45
CA SER A 462 -6.44 2.60 -11.19
C SER A 462 -7.83 3.23 -11.24
N PRO A 463 -8.77 2.70 -12.05
CA PRO A 463 -10.16 3.15 -12.08
C PRO A 463 -10.82 3.13 -10.69
N GLN A 464 -10.50 2.14 -9.85
CA GLN A 464 -11.00 2.07 -8.49
C GLN A 464 -10.49 3.23 -7.62
N SER A 465 -9.21 3.59 -7.74
CA SER A 465 -8.65 4.74 -7.00
C SER A 465 -9.25 6.06 -7.48
N ILE A 466 -9.48 6.21 -8.77
CA ILE A 466 -10.15 7.37 -9.39
C ILE A 466 -11.58 7.49 -8.88
N ALA A 467 -12.35 6.40 -8.88
CA ALA A 467 -13.73 6.41 -8.39
C ALA A 467 -13.81 6.76 -6.88
N ILE A 468 -12.88 6.25 -6.04
CA ILE A 468 -12.78 6.60 -4.63
C ILE A 468 -12.48 8.11 -4.45
N ALA A 469 -11.53 8.64 -5.22
CA ALA A 469 -11.19 10.06 -5.18
C ALA A 469 -12.41 10.92 -5.52
N LEU A 470 -13.06 10.66 -6.64
CA LEU A 470 -14.21 11.44 -7.12
C LEU A 470 -15.42 11.34 -6.19
N SER A 471 -15.68 10.16 -5.62
CA SER A 471 -16.79 9.97 -4.66
C SER A 471 -16.62 10.79 -3.38
N SER A 472 -15.38 11.12 -3.01
CA SER A 472 -15.08 11.89 -1.79
C SER A 472 -15.25 13.41 -1.95
N VAL A 473 -15.41 13.89 -3.18
CA VAL A 473 -15.49 15.32 -3.52
C VAL A 473 -16.71 15.66 -4.37
N ASP A 474 -17.74 14.79 -4.39
CA ASP A 474 -18.94 14.93 -5.22
C ASP A 474 -18.66 15.10 -6.73
N GLY A 475 -17.53 14.53 -7.19
CA GLY A 475 -17.05 14.60 -8.58
C GLY A 475 -17.53 13.48 -9.49
N GLN A 476 -18.61 12.78 -9.16
CA GLN A 476 -19.11 11.61 -9.90
C GLN A 476 -19.34 11.93 -11.40
N GLY A 477 -18.97 10.95 -12.27
CA GLY A 477 -19.10 11.08 -13.72
C GLY A 477 -17.94 11.82 -14.41
N GLN A 478 -16.90 12.25 -13.68
CA GLN A 478 -15.71 12.89 -14.23
C GLN A 478 -14.49 11.94 -14.33
N ASP A 479 -14.73 10.63 -14.27
CA ASP A 479 -13.69 9.60 -14.25
C ASP A 479 -12.72 9.71 -15.43
N SER A 480 -13.27 9.83 -16.65
CA SER A 480 -12.47 9.95 -17.88
C SER A 480 -11.62 11.23 -17.89
N LYS A 481 -12.14 12.33 -17.35
CA LYS A 481 -11.41 13.59 -17.26
C LYS A 481 -10.27 13.50 -16.27
N LEU A 482 -10.51 12.97 -15.09
CA LEU A 482 -9.47 12.76 -14.07
C LEU A 482 -8.41 11.77 -14.57
N LEU A 483 -8.81 10.66 -15.23
CA LEU A 483 -7.89 9.72 -15.86
C LEU A 483 -7.00 10.41 -16.90
N SER A 484 -7.57 11.25 -17.76
CA SER A 484 -6.76 11.99 -18.76
C SER A 484 -5.77 12.95 -18.13
N MET A 485 -6.10 13.54 -16.98
CA MET A 485 -5.19 14.44 -16.23
C MET A 485 -4.05 13.67 -15.56
N ILE A 486 -4.30 12.47 -15.01
CA ILE A 486 -3.28 11.69 -14.28
C ILE A 486 -2.42 10.81 -15.18
N LEU A 487 -2.91 10.46 -16.37
CA LEU A 487 -2.26 9.55 -17.31
C LEU A 487 -0.80 9.94 -17.64
N PRO A 488 -0.47 11.21 -17.94
CA PRO A 488 0.91 11.60 -18.22
C PRO A 488 1.86 11.33 -17.06
N TYR A 489 1.40 11.52 -15.83
CA TYR A 489 2.20 11.27 -14.62
C TYR A 489 2.41 9.78 -14.39
N GLY A 490 1.34 8.98 -14.45
CA GLY A 490 1.44 7.53 -14.28
C GLY A 490 2.31 6.87 -15.34
N VAL A 491 2.14 7.26 -16.62
CA VAL A 491 2.99 6.77 -17.73
C VAL A 491 4.43 7.25 -17.57
N GLY A 492 4.65 8.51 -17.21
CA GLY A 492 6.00 9.02 -16.93
C GLY A 492 6.68 8.25 -15.79
N PHE A 493 5.95 7.95 -14.73
CA PHE A 493 6.46 7.17 -13.61
C PHE A 493 6.83 5.75 -14.02
N ILE A 494 5.96 5.00 -14.72
CA ILE A 494 6.26 3.61 -15.08
C ILE A 494 7.44 3.51 -16.03
N ILE A 495 7.59 4.45 -16.97
CA ILE A 495 8.76 4.50 -17.86
C ILE A 495 10.04 4.76 -17.04
N ALA A 496 10.04 5.76 -16.17
CA ALA A 496 11.19 6.05 -15.31
C ALA A 496 11.52 4.87 -14.37
N MET A 497 10.51 4.20 -13.85
CA MET A 497 10.65 2.99 -13.02
C MET A 497 11.29 1.83 -13.79
N SER A 498 10.98 1.67 -15.08
CA SER A 498 11.61 0.66 -15.94
C SER A 498 13.11 0.89 -16.11
N PHE A 499 13.53 2.15 -16.22
CA PHE A 499 14.96 2.47 -16.26
C PHE A 499 15.65 2.20 -14.91
N VAL A 500 15.04 2.59 -13.80
CA VAL A 500 15.56 2.27 -12.45
C VAL A 500 15.69 0.75 -12.26
N ALA A 501 14.67 0.00 -12.70
CA ALA A 501 14.65 -1.46 -12.63
C ALA A 501 15.81 -2.10 -13.41
N TYR A 502 16.00 -1.67 -14.65
CA TYR A 502 16.99 -2.25 -15.56
C TYR A 502 18.41 -1.87 -15.16
N PHE A 503 18.69 -0.58 -14.96
CA PHE A 503 20.04 -0.14 -14.62
C PHE A 503 20.42 -0.49 -13.17
N GLY A 504 19.47 -0.48 -12.24
CA GLY A 504 19.75 -0.85 -10.86
C GLY A 504 20.15 -2.32 -10.70
N GLN A 505 19.63 -3.23 -11.53
CA GLN A 505 20.07 -4.63 -11.51
C GLN A 505 21.56 -4.80 -11.83
N MET A 506 22.18 -3.86 -12.56
CA MET A 506 23.60 -3.91 -12.88
C MET A 506 24.49 -3.58 -11.67
N VAL A 507 23.90 -2.99 -10.62
CA VAL A 507 24.61 -2.53 -9.41
C VAL A 507 24.35 -3.46 -8.24
N PHE A 508 23.17 -4.07 -8.17
CA PHE A 508 22.66 -4.91 -7.09
C PHE A 508 22.41 -6.35 -7.52
#